data_004156041f6317135c08dd8651d918f9
#
_entry.id   004156041f6317135c08dd8651d918f9
#
_cell.length_a   1.000
_cell.length_b   1.000
_cell.length_c   1.000
_cell.angle_alpha   90.00
_cell.angle_beta   90.00
_cell.angle_gamma   90.00
#
_symmetry.space_group_name_H-M   'P 1'
#
loop_
_entity.id
_entity.type
_entity.pdbx_description
1 polymer ?
#
loop_
_entity_poly.entity_id
_entity_poly.type
_entity_poly.pdbx_seq_one_letter_code
_entity_poly.pdbx_strand_id
1 'polypeptide(L)'
;MSIFASLIIGKFTEDLFIVWLGSVFFTLSPYVLARMYTHTSLGGQWIILASILIWINDYGKEKFYKKVSIWSGTLCLASLIHIYYIPITVIFLLADVIRWGIIKKNILKSILIFSFPIIITIGVLLLVGAFSSGGNIDSDGLGYYSANLNCFINPTLNMSKFVKEQPCGGGQIFEGLGYLGLGMILLCCINLAYCMSCSLTDLENYWKKYKLFIVLYCAILISFLVLALSPTVMFGDHILVKIDWPEPIMKLLGIFRSSGRFIWPVCYLIFIGNIYFISKNKWENNRAFLKILIFCLVIQLVDLSPYILQRKQTVSSPQGLSDNKLTIDAWNILLENKKKIIFKPWDMVYDVSEEVFQIGRLTYDNNIQFNSFYISRPNKDVMDFQELKYMSNSNFEKDFVYIFGGIDEILDENYDLNYYFVDNILIGLKNDIIALNDFATVQKIDSTKPFLIKMSDMKLYYNENTRINKENLEIMPEDLMYGPYYDLNQGKYKVEVFGKNLKNASWNISSYNKNQNFDYKISEQSNNKISIEFELKEQVNDVEIKAFNEGEQSILVDCMLISMYK
;
A
#
# COMPACT_ATOMS: atom_id res chain seq x y z
N MET A 1 -13.11 -8.99 16.48
CA MET A 1 -13.55 -7.63 16.89
C MET A 1 -14.69 -7.68 17.89
N SER A 2 -15.89 -8.15 17.54
CA SER A 2 -17.09 -8.13 18.39
C SER A 2 -16.89 -8.76 19.78
N ILE A 3 -16.22 -9.90 19.88
CA ILE A 3 -15.98 -10.59 21.16
C ILE A 3 -15.23 -9.67 22.15
N PHE A 4 -14.09 -9.09 21.74
CA PHE A 4 -13.33 -8.21 22.63
C PHE A 4 -14.07 -6.92 22.95
N ALA A 5 -14.79 -6.34 21.96
CA ALA A 5 -15.63 -5.18 22.18
C ALA A 5 -16.74 -5.49 23.22
N SER A 6 -17.44 -6.63 23.08
CA SER A 6 -18.46 -7.06 24.03
C SER A 6 -17.91 -7.27 25.45
N LEU A 7 -16.72 -7.88 25.56
CA LEU A 7 -16.04 -8.05 26.86
C LEU A 7 -15.66 -6.71 27.50
N ILE A 8 -15.24 -5.72 26.70
CA ILE A 8 -14.93 -4.36 27.17
C ILE A 8 -16.20 -3.67 27.64
N ILE A 9 -17.24 -3.65 26.81
CA ILE A 9 -18.51 -2.97 27.12
C ILE A 9 -19.19 -3.63 28.32
N GLY A 10 -19.15 -4.96 28.44
CA GLY A 10 -19.65 -5.71 29.58
C GLY A 10 -18.99 -5.39 30.92
N LYS A 11 -17.82 -4.69 30.93
CA LYS A 11 -17.26 -4.12 32.16
C LYS A 11 -18.01 -2.87 32.64
N PHE A 12 -18.76 -2.23 31.77
CA PHE A 12 -19.42 -0.97 32.04
C PHE A 12 -20.93 -1.14 32.31
N THR A 13 -21.56 -2.13 31.69
CA THR A 13 -23.01 -2.37 31.77
C THR A 13 -23.30 -3.87 31.72
N GLU A 14 -24.39 -4.27 32.42
CA GLU A 14 -24.94 -5.63 32.39
C GLU A 14 -26.03 -5.77 31.32
N ASP A 15 -26.45 -4.65 30.70
CA ASP A 15 -27.46 -4.67 29.64
C ASP A 15 -26.91 -5.30 28.36
N LEU A 16 -27.38 -6.50 28.05
CA LEU A 16 -26.92 -7.29 26.90
C LEU A 16 -27.21 -6.60 25.55
N PHE A 17 -28.29 -5.81 25.45
CA PHE A 17 -28.59 -5.08 24.22
C PHE A 17 -27.58 -3.98 23.97
N ILE A 18 -27.15 -3.27 25.03
CA ILE A 18 -26.10 -2.26 24.94
C ILE A 18 -24.77 -2.90 24.56
N VAL A 19 -24.44 -4.04 25.19
CA VAL A 19 -23.23 -4.79 24.88
C VAL A 19 -23.22 -5.23 23.41
N TRP A 20 -24.34 -5.76 22.94
CA TRP A 20 -24.44 -6.22 21.55
C TRP A 20 -24.39 -5.06 20.55
N LEU A 21 -25.25 -4.05 20.68
CA LEU A 21 -25.31 -2.90 19.78
C LEU A 21 -23.99 -2.10 19.79
N GLY A 22 -23.42 -1.88 20.98
CA GLY A 22 -22.14 -1.20 21.10
C GLY A 22 -21.02 -1.95 20.41
N SER A 23 -20.99 -3.28 20.49
CA SER A 23 -19.95 -4.10 19.85
C SER A 23 -20.02 -4.07 18.32
N VAL A 24 -21.20 -3.83 17.74
CA VAL A 24 -21.39 -3.72 16.29
C VAL A 24 -20.64 -2.51 15.72
N PHE A 25 -20.55 -1.38 16.43
CA PHE A 25 -19.78 -0.22 15.97
C PHE A 25 -18.30 -0.57 15.72
N PHE A 26 -17.71 -1.45 16.52
CA PHE A 26 -16.31 -1.86 16.35
C PHE A 26 -16.10 -2.74 15.11
N THR A 27 -17.07 -3.57 14.78
CA THR A 27 -16.99 -4.41 13.56
C THR A 27 -17.30 -3.60 12.30
N LEU A 28 -18.08 -2.53 12.42
CA LEU A 28 -18.41 -1.60 11.34
C LEU A 28 -17.50 -0.37 11.33
N SER A 29 -16.36 -0.39 12.04
CA SER A 29 -15.41 0.70 11.96
C SER A 29 -14.80 0.80 10.55
N PRO A 30 -14.77 1.98 9.91
CA PRO A 30 -14.33 2.16 8.54
C PRO A 30 -12.93 1.60 8.27
N TYR A 31 -12.00 1.82 9.18
CA TYR A 31 -10.60 1.37 9.06
C TYR A 31 -10.46 -0.17 9.16
N VAL A 32 -11.37 -0.88 9.85
CA VAL A 32 -11.43 -2.36 9.82
C VAL A 32 -11.97 -2.82 8.48
N LEU A 33 -13.10 -2.24 8.02
CA LEU A 33 -13.71 -2.58 6.74
C LEU A 33 -12.73 -2.41 5.58
N ALA A 34 -11.92 -1.34 5.60
CA ALA A 34 -10.90 -1.10 4.58
C ALA A 34 -9.80 -2.18 4.56
N ARG A 35 -9.40 -2.68 5.73
CA ARG A 35 -8.29 -3.63 5.84
C ARG A 35 -8.67 -5.09 5.64
N MET A 36 -9.93 -5.44 5.80
CA MET A 36 -10.40 -6.82 5.63
C MET A 36 -10.18 -7.38 4.22
N TYR A 37 -10.14 -6.51 3.20
CA TYR A 37 -10.11 -6.90 1.79
C TYR A 37 -8.77 -6.65 1.10
N THR A 38 -7.82 -5.99 1.75
CA THR A 38 -6.53 -5.63 1.16
C THR A 38 -5.37 -6.19 1.98
N HIS A 39 -4.98 -5.54 3.04
CA HIS A 39 -3.90 -6.01 3.92
C HIS A 39 -4.48 -6.83 5.07
N THR A 40 -4.80 -8.10 4.86
CA THR A 40 -5.54 -8.95 5.80
C THR A 40 -4.88 -9.09 7.17
N SER A 41 -3.54 -9.10 7.24
CA SER A 41 -2.80 -9.08 8.52
C SER A 41 -3.08 -7.82 9.34
N LEU A 42 -3.33 -6.68 8.68
CA LEU A 42 -3.75 -5.44 9.35
C LEU A 42 -5.24 -5.45 9.74
N GLY A 43 -6.03 -6.39 9.24
CA GLY A 43 -7.38 -6.68 9.72
C GLY A 43 -7.39 -7.31 11.13
N GLY A 44 -6.25 -7.78 11.64
CA GLY A 44 -6.07 -8.33 12.99
C GLY A 44 -6.23 -7.30 14.13
N GLN A 45 -6.98 -6.22 13.95
CA GLN A 45 -7.11 -5.11 14.91
C GLN A 45 -7.79 -5.51 16.22
N TRP A 46 -8.34 -6.72 16.32
CA TRP A 46 -8.83 -7.27 17.59
C TRP A 46 -7.75 -7.34 18.66
N ILE A 47 -6.45 -7.38 18.28
CA ILE A 47 -5.33 -7.37 19.22
C ILE A 47 -5.24 -6.03 19.99
N ILE A 48 -5.66 -4.92 19.35
CA ILE A 48 -5.75 -3.61 19.99
C ILE A 48 -6.80 -3.65 21.10
N LEU A 49 -7.98 -4.20 20.80
CA LEU A 49 -9.05 -4.36 21.77
C LEU A 49 -8.67 -5.33 22.90
N ALA A 50 -7.95 -6.41 22.58
CA ALA A 50 -7.40 -7.31 23.60
C ALA A 50 -6.47 -6.57 24.55
N SER A 51 -5.57 -5.75 24.01
CA SER A 51 -4.64 -4.92 24.80
C SER A 51 -5.39 -3.93 25.71
N ILE A 52 -6.42 -3.27 25.17
CA ILE A 52 -7.29 -2.38 25.94
C ILE A 52 -8.03 -3.16 27.05
N LEU A 53 -8.59 -4.33 26.74
CA LEU A 53 -9.28 -5.17 27.72
C LEU A 53 -8.37 -5.57 28.87
N ILE A 54 -7.13 -5.95 28.58
CA ILE A 54 -6.14 -6.29 29.59
C ILE A 54 -5.83 -5.06 30.45
N TRP A 55 -5.64 -3.90 29.82
CA TRP A 55 -5.33 -2.65 30.50
C TRP A 55 -6.47 -2.15 31.42
N ILE A 56 -7.74 -2.30 31.03
CA ILE A 56 -8.88 -1.84 31.84
C ILE A 56 -9.31 -2.82 32.94
N ASN A 57 -8.79 -4.06 32.93
CA ASN A 57 -9.13 -5.05 33.96
C ASN A 57 -8.78 -4.57 35.37
N ASP A 58 -9.59 -5.00 36.34
CA ASP A 58 -9.38 -4.63 37.74
C ASP A 58 -8.21 -5.40 38.36
N TYR A 59 -7.23 -4.65 38.86
CA TYR A 59 -5.93 -5.15 39.33
C TYR A 59 -5.92 -5.63 40.78
N GLY A 60 -7.00 -5.47 41.51
CA GLY A 60 -7.03 -5.84 42.92
C GLY A 60 -6.79 -7.32 43.19
N LYS A 61 -7.14 -8.17 42.25
CA LYS A 61 -7.17 -9.64 42.40
C LYS A 61 -6.17 -10.39 41.51
N GLU A 62 -5.50 -9.76 40.54
CA GLU A 62 -4.62 -10.47 39.60
C GLU A 62 -3.26 -10.83 40.20
N LYS A 63 -2.87 -12.10 40.00
CA LYS A 63 -1.54 -12.59 40.39
C LYS A 63 -0.50 -12.11 39.37
N PHE A 64 0.70 -11.78 39.85
CA PHE A 64 1.85 -11.36 39.06
C PHE A 64 2.09 -12.26 37.82
N TYR A 65 2.20 -13.58 38.05
CA TYR A 65 2.47 -14.52 36.95
C TYR A 65 1.39 -14.52 35.85
N LYS A 66 0.13 -14.41 36.23
CA LYS A 66 -0.98 -14.34 35.27
C LYS A 66 -0.85 -13.10 34.38
N LYS A 67 -0.45 -11.96 34.98
CA LYS A 67 -0.26 -10.71 34.21
C LYS A 67 0.89 -10.82 33.23
N VAL A 68 2.03 -11.36 33.65
CA VAL A 68 3.18 -11.62 32.77
C VAL A 68 2.78 -12.55 31.63
N SER A 69 2.10 -13.67 31.91
CA SER A 69 1.68 -14.63 30.88
C SER A 69 0.72 -14.05 29.87
N ILE A 70 -0.30 -13.27 30.30
CA ILE A 70 -1.28 -12.65 29.41
C ILE A 70 -0.60 -11.65 28.48
N TRP A 71 0.26 -10.76 29.00
CA TRP A 71 0.98 -9.80 28.18
C TRP A 71 1.97 -10.46 27.24
N SER A 72 2.69 -11.50 27.68
CA SER A 72 3.58 -12.28 26.83
C SER A 72 2.83 -12.92 25.67
N GLY A 73 1.71 -13.59 25.97
CA GLY A 73 0.87 -14.20 24.92
C GLY A 73 0.31 -13.18 23.94
N THR A 74 -0.13 -12.01 24.44
CA THR A 74 -0.69 -10.95 23.59
C THR A 74 0.38 -10.35 22.68
N LEU A 75 1.59 -10.09 23.19
CA LEU A 75 2.70 -9.56 22.39
C LEU A 75 3.24 -10.58 21.38
N CYS A 76 3.31 -11.87 21.76
CA CYS A 76 3.65 -12.93 20.81
C CYS A 76 2.64 -12.99 19.66
N LEU A 77 1.34 -12.96 19.96
CA LEU A 77 0.31 -12.92 18.92
C LEU A 77 0.42 -11.65 18.05
N ALA A 78 0.65 -10.49 18.66
CA ALA A 78 0.86 -9.23 17.98
C ALA A 78 2.03 -9.33 16.97
N SER A 79 3.16 -9.92 17.40
CA SER A 79 4.35 -10.08 16.55
C SER A 79 4.16 -11.05 15.39
N LEU A 80 3.34 -12.09 15.57
CA LEU A 80 3.03 -13.10 14.54
C LEU A 80 1.97 -12.62 13.55
N ILE A 81 1.10 -11.67 13.95
CA ILE A 81 0.08 -11.10 13.06
C ILE A 81 0.68 -9.99 12.19
N HIS A 82 1.23 -8.96 12.83
CA HIS A 82 1.84 -7.84 12.11
C HIS A 82 2.70 -6.97 13.04
N ILE A 83 3.87 -6.56 12.57
CA ILE A 83 4.87 -5.82 13.37
C ILE A 83 4.31 -4.52 14.01
N TYR A 84 3.35 -3.84 13.37
CA TYR A 84 2.71 -2.62 13.90
C TYR A 84 1.95 -2.84 15.20
N TYR A 85 1.47 -4.06 15.47
CA TYR A 85 0.76 -4.34 16.72
C TYR A 85 1.70 -4.42 17.94
N ILE A 86 3.01 -4.61 17.73
CA ILE A 86 3.99 -4.64 18.83
C ILE A 86 4.02 -3.29 19.56
N PRO A 87 4.38 -2.15 18.91
CA PRO A 87 4.43 -0.86 19.61
C PRO A 87 3.06 -0.44 20.15
N ILE A 88 1.95 -0.76 19.45
CA ILE A 88 0.61 -0.50 19.95
C ILE A 88 0.38 -1.24 21.28
N THR A 89 0.68 -2.54 21.32
CA THR A 89 0.50 -3.35 22.53
C THR A 89 1.46 -2.93 23.65
N VAL A 90 2.70 -2.54 23.32
CA VAL A 90 3.71 -2.07 24.28
C VAL A 90 3.27 -0.78 24.99
N ILE A 91 2.62 0.16 24.29
CA ILE A 91 2.11 1.39 24.93
C ILE A 91 1.04 1.06 25.97
N PHE A 92 0.11 0.13 25.69
CA PHE A 92 -0.87 -0.33 26.66
C PHE A 92 -0.22 -1.11 27.82
N LEU A 93 0.77 -1.97 27.53
CA LEU A 93 1.56 -2.65 28.54
C LEU A 93 2.26 -1.65 29.47
N LEU A 94 2.89 -0.61 28.93
CA LEU A 94 3.57 0.41 29.72
C LEU A 94 2.60 1.14 30.66
N ALA A 95 1.45 1.56 30.14
CA ALA A 95 0.42 2.20 30.94
C ALA A 95 -0.10 1.28 32.05
N ASP A 96 -0.21 -0.01 31.75
CA ASP A 96 -0.61 -1.05 32.67
C ASP A 96 0.42 -1.26 33.78
N VAL A 97 1.68 -1.32 33.42
CA VAL A 97 2.80 -1.47 34.37
C VAL A 97 2.93 -0.27 35.29
N ILE A 98 2.79 0.95 34.78
CA ILE A 98 2.79 2.19 35.56
C ILE A 98 1.65 2.15 36.58
N ARG A 99 0.44 1.84 36.15
CA ARG A 99 -0.74 1.73 37.03
C ARG A 99 -0.51 0.67 38.12
N TRP A 100 -0.02 -0.52 37.74
CA TRP A 100 0.25 -1.60 38.67
C TRP A 100 1.32 -1.21 39.68
N GLY A 101 2.41 -0.57 39.23
CA GLY A 101 3.51 -0.09 40.09
C GLY A 101 3.05 0.92 41.12
N ILE A 102 2.19 1.88 40.73
CA ILE A 102 1.61 2.88 41.64
C ILE A 102 0.74 2.20 42.71
N ILE A 103 -0.13 1.26 42.29
CA ILE A 103 -1.09 0.59 43.20
C ILE A 103 -0.39 -0.40 44.11
N LYS A 104 0.52 -1.23 43.59
CA LYS A 104 1.18 -2.30 44.34
C LYS A 104 2.50 -1.86 45.01
N LYS A 105 3.03 -0.68 44.68
CA LYS A 105 4.29 -0.13 45.19
C LYS A 105 5.48 -1.09 45.10
N ASN A 106 5.54 -1.89 44.01
CA ASN A 106 6.61 -2.89 43.83
C ASN A 106 7.28 -2.68 42.45
N ILE A 107 8.35 -1.89 42.47
CA ILE A 107 9.08 -1.50 41.24
C ILE A 107 9.71 -2.72 40.56
N LEU A 108 10.32 -3.64 41.30
CA LEU A 108 10.98 -4.82 40.70
C LEU A 108 9.99 -5.67 39.89
N LYS A 109 8.83 -5.97 40.48
CA LYS A 109 7.77 -6.71 39.76
C LYS A 109 7.22 -5.93 38.60
N SER A 110 7.13 -4.59 38.66
CA SER A 110 6.73 -3.74 37.54
C SER A 110 7.69 -3.88 36.37
N ILE A 111 9.01 -3.81 36.66
CA ILE A 111 10.06 -4.01 35.66
C ILE A 111 9.93 -5.39 35.00
N LEU A 112 9.72 -6.44 35.81
CA LEU A 112 9.56 -7.81 35.27
C LEU A 112 8.30 -7.98 34.43
N ILE A 113 7.16 -7.33 34.81
CA ILE A 113 5.93 -7.35 33.98
C ILE A 113 6.18 -6.68 32.63
N PHE A 114 7.04 -5.67 32.56
CA PHE A 114 7.38 -5.00 31.32
C PHE A 114 8.40 -5.77 30.48
N SER A 115 9.55 -6.12 31.09
CA SER A 115 10.70 -6.66 30.36
C SER A 115 10.48 -8.09 29.88
N PHE A 116 9.85 -8.97 30.66
CA PHE A 116 9.71 -10.37 30.32
C PHE A 116 8.87 -10.61 29.04
N PRO A 117 7.70 -9.98 28.85
CA PRO A 117 6.96 -10.07 27.60
C PRO A 117 7.74 -9.57 26.40
N ILE A 118 8.54 -8.51 26.54
CA ILE A 118 9.37 -7.97 25.46
C ILE A 118 10.47 -8.94 25.08
N ILE A 119 11.18 -9.52 26.06
CA ILE A 119 12.24 -10.51 25.80
C ILE A 119 11.69 -11.72 25.06
N ILE A 120 10.53 -12.24 25.47
CA ILE A 120 9.87 -13.35 24.79
C ILE A 120 9.52 -12.95 23.34
N THR A 121 8.99 -11.75 23.15
CA THR A 121 8.63 -11.26 21.79
C THR A 121 9.85 -11.15 20.89
N ILE A 122 10.97 -10.64 21.38
CA ILE A 122 12.24 -10.61 20.65
C ILE A 122 12.67 -12.03 20.27
N GLY A 123 12.56 -12.98 21.22
CA GLY A 123 12.84 -14.40 20.93
C GLY A 123 11.96 -14.97 19.82
N VAL A 124 10.66 -14.68 19.82
CA VAL A 124 9.74 -15.08 18.74
C VAL A 124 10.14 -14.45 17.42
N LEU A 125 10.46 -13.14 17.38
CA LEU A 125 10.91 -12.45 16.18
C LEU A 125 12.21 -13.03 15.62
N LEU A 126 13.14 -13.42 16.47
CA LEU A 126 14.38 -14.13 16.05
C LEU A 126 14.06 -15.49 15.43
N LEU A 127 13.16 -16.26 16.05
CA LEU A 127 12.77 -17.59 15.57
C LEU A 127 12.08 -17.53 14.20
N VAL A 128 11.27 -16.51 13.94
CA VAL A 128 10.60 -16.34 12.63
C VAL A 128 11.47 -15.61 11.59
N GLY A 129 12.73 -15.31 11.91
CA GLY A 129 13.67 -14.69 10.98
C GLY A 129 13.39 -13.20 10.69
N ALA A 130 12.70 -12.49 11.58
CA ALA A 130 12.35 -11.07 11.35
C ALA A 130 13.57 -10.14 11.20
N PHE A 131 14.76 -10.57 11.64
CA PHE A 131 16.01 -9.82 11.55
C PHE A 131 16.98 -10.40 10.51
N SER A 132 16.60 -11.43 9.77
CA SER A 132 17.48 -12.11 8.81
C SER A 132 17.65 -11.36 7.48
N SER A 133 16.70 -10.48 7.13
CA SER A 133 16.80 -9.63 5.96
C SER A 133 17.70 -8.42 6.29
N GLY A 134 18.94 -8.41 5.82
CA GLY A 134 19.88 -7.27 5.95
C GLY A 134 19.48 -6.03 5.14
N GLY A 135 18.18 -5.88 4.83
CA GLY A 135 17.66 -4.73 4.11
C GLY A 135 17.76 -3.44 4.93
N ASN A 136 18.03 -2.34 4.26
CA ASN A 136 18.04 -1.02 4.87
C ASN A 136 16.74 -0.78 5.63
N ILE A 137 16.89 -0.41 6.91
CA ILE A 137 15.77 -0.06 7.79
C ILE A 137 15.15 1.28 7.34
N ASP A 138 15.92 2.09 6.60
CA ASP A 138 15.46 3.35 6.04
C ASP A 138 14.37 3.09 4.99
N SER A 139 13.15 3.39 5.37
CA SER A 139 12.02 3.33 4.47
C SER A 139 11.58 4.75 4.12
N ASP A 140 11.67 5.07 2.85
CA ASP A 140 11.01 6.25 2.30
C ASP A 140 9.52 6.22 2.64
N GLY A 141 8.96 7.37 3.01
CA GLY A 141 7.52 7.49 3.29
C GLY A 141 7.14 7.80 4.73
N LEU A 142 8.10 7.89 5.68
CA LEU A 142 7.83 8.45 7.00
C LEU A 142 7.39 9.92 6.86
N GLY A 143 6.21 10.24 7.39
CA GLY A 143 5.56 11.55 7.22
C GLY A 143 4.62 11.62 6.01
N TYR A 144 4.90 10.90 4.91
CA TYR A 144 3.97 10.77 3.79
C TYR A 144 2.75 9.91 4.15
N TYR A 145 2.97 8.82 4.87
CA TYR A 145 1.92 7.89 5.34
C TYR A 145 1.44 8.20 6.76
N SER A 146 1.48 9.46 7.19
CA SER A 146 0.95 9.90 8.50
C SER A 146 -0.57 9.98 8.51
N ALA A 147 -1.17 10.18 9.70
CA ALA A 147 -2.58 10.57 9.79
C ALA A 147 -2.74 12.07 9.52
N ASN A 148 -3.91 12.48 9.05
CA ASN A 148 -4.29 13.88 8.90
C ASN A 148 -5.14 14.32 10.11
N LEU A 149 -5.06 15.57 10.51
CA LEU A 149 -5.88 16.09 11.61
C LEU A 149 -7.39 16.01 11.35
N ASN A 150 -7.80 16.03 10.07
CA ASN A 150 -9.20 15.87 9.68
C ASN A 150 -9.65 14.39 9.60
N CYS A 151 -8.75 13.41 9.83
CA CYS A 151 -9.03 12.00 9.59
C CYS A 151 -10.26 11.44 10.31
N PHE A 152 -10.62 11.97 11.49
CA PHE A 152 -11.77 11.50 12.26
C PHE A 152 -13.11 11.80 11.58
N ILE A 153 -13.17 12.84 10.75
CA ILE A 153 -14.37 13.32 10.05
C ILE A 153 -14.28 13.17 8.53
N ASN A 154 -13.11 12.87 7.98
CA ASN A 154 -12.87 12.73 6.55
C ASN A 154 -13.07 11.27 6.09
N PRO A 155 -14.12 10.97 5.30
CA PRO A 155 -14.43 9.61 4.85
C PRO A 155 -13.65 9.27 3.58
N THR A 156 -12.31 9.25 3.65
CA THR A 156 -11.48 8.86 2.51
C THR A 156 -11.94 7.52 1.92
N LEU A 157 -11.55 7.20 0.68
CA LEU A 157 -11.98 6.02 -0.07
C LEU A 157 -13.49 6.01 -0.40
N ASN A 158 -14.13 7.17 -0.51
CA ASN A 158 -15.57 7.32 -0.78
C ASN A 158 -16.45 6.48 0.18
N MET A 159 -16.05 6.40 1.45
CA MET A 159 -16.71 5.53 2.43
C MET A 159 -18.09 6.02 2.86
N SER A 160 -18.34 7.32 2.81
CA SER A 160 -19.56 7.91 3.33
C SER A 160 -20.57 8.24 2.24
N LYS A 161 -21.84 7.99 2.55
CA LYS A 161 -22.97 8.42 1.71
C LYS A 161 -23.28 9.92 1.87
N PHE A 162 -23.00 10.48 3.04
CA PHE A 162 -23.47 11.82 3.42
C PHE A 162 -22.35 12.85 3.49
N VAL A 163 -21.15 12.44 3.85
CA VAL A 163 -20.00 13.31 4.01
C VAL A 163 -19.11 13.17 2.79
N LYS A 164 -18.78 14.28 2.14
CA LYS A 164 -17.84 14.28 1.01
C LYS A 164 -16.39 14.14 1.51
N GLU A 165 -15.61 13.41 0.77
CA GLU A 165 -14.17 13.33 0.97
C GLU A 165 -13.53 14.73 0.88
N GLN A 166 -12.64 15.00 1.81
CA GLN A 166 -11.91 16.26 1.89
C GLN A 166 -10.47 16.04 1.45
N PRO A 167 -9.79 17.07 0.95
CA PRO A 167 -8.37 16.98 0.59
C PRO A 167 -7.53 16.44 1.75
N CYS A 168 -6.56 15.60 1.43
CA CYS A 168 -5.51 15.12 2.34
C CYS A 168 -4.31 14.66 1.50
N GLY A 169 -3.17 14.45 2.13
CA GLY A 169 -1.98 13.94 1.45
C GLY A 169 -2.21 12.55 0.85
N GLY A 170 -1.66 12.27 -0.34
CA GLY A 170 -1.91 11.03 -1.08
C GLY A 170 -1.68 9.75 -0.26
N GLY A 171 -0.59 9.66 0.50
CA GLY A 171 -0.32 8.52 1.39
C GLY A 171 -1.24 8.43 2.60
N GLN A 172 -1.92 9.52 2.97
CA GLN A 172 -2.81 9.59 4.12
C GLN A 172 -4.21 9.02 3.84
N ILE A 173 -4.62 8.97 2.56
CA ILE A 173 -5.95 8.49 2.14
C ILE A 173 -6.25 7.10 2.70
N PHE A 174 -5.30 6.20 2.61
CA PHE A 174 -5.45 4.80 3.02
C PHE A 174 -4.76 4.49 4.35
N GLU A 175 -3.52 4.95 4.54
CA GLU A 175 -2.74 4.62 5.74
C GLU A 175 -3.14 5.45 6.95
N GLY A 176 -3.56 6.70 6.75
CA GLY A 176 -4.06 7.60 7.78
C GLY A 176 -5.56 7.52 8.05
N LEU A 177 -6.27 6.52 7.50
CA LEU A 177 -7.71 6.38 7.66
C LEU A 177 -8.10 6.21 9.13
N GLY A 178 -8.80 7.21 9.66
CA GLY A 178 -9.31 7.27 11.04
C GLY A 178 -10.79 7.67 11.12
N TYR A 179 -11.51 7.69 9.98
CA TYR A 179 -12.92 8.07 9.93
C TYR A 179 -13.75 7.27 10.94
N LEU A 180 -14.46 7.97 11.81
CA LEU A 180 -15.25 7.33 12.86
C LEU A 180 -16.58 6.78 12.33
N GLY A 181 -17.05 7.31 11.20
CA GLY A 181 -18.41 7.10 10.69
C GLY A 181 -19.42 8.07 11.30
N LEU A 182 -20.42 8.46 10.53
CA LEU A 182 -21.37 9.51 10.91
C LEU A 182 -22.15 9.17 12.18
N GLY A 183 -22.50 7.89 12.36
CA GLY A 183 -23.21 7.45 13.57
C GLY A 183 -22.40 7.63 14.85
N MET A 184 -21.09 7.32 14.81
CA MET A 184 -20.21 7.53 15.95
C MET A 184 -19.94 9.03 16.19
N ILE A 185 -19.78 9.82 15.13
CA ILE A 185 -19.63 11.27 15.23
C ILE A 185 -20.85 11.89 15.93
N LEU A 186 -22.05 11.50 15.54
CA LEU A 186 -23.28 11.95 16.19
C LEU A 186 -23.32 11.54 17.68
N LEU A 187 -22.91 10.31 17.99
CA LEU A 187 -22.81 9.84 19.36
C LEU A 187 -21.82 10.68 20.18
N CYS A 188 -20.67 11.05 19.59
CA CYS A 188 -19.71 11.97 20.20
C CYS A 188 -20.34 13.35 20.49
N CYS A 189 -21.06 13.91 19.53
CA CYS A 189 -21.75 15.20 19.70
C CYS A 189 -22.79 15.16 20.81
N ILE A 190 -23.61 14.09 20.88
CA ILE A 190 -24.62 13.90 21.93
C ILE A 190 -23.96 13.81 23.31
N ASN A 191 -22.88 13.02 23.42
CA ASN A 191 -22.15 12.90 24.69
C ASN A 191 -21.50 14.22 25.11
N LEU A 192 -20.93 14.96 24.17
CA LEU A 192 -20.33 16.27 24.45
C LEU A 192 -21.39 17.25 24.96
N ALA A 193 -22.54 17.34 24.29
CA ALA A 193 -23.66 18.18 24.71
C ALA A 193 -24.14 17.82 26.13
N TYR A 194 -24.21 16.52 26.44
CA TYR A 194 -24.56 16.06 27.79
C TYR A 194 -23.46 16.45 28.81
N CYS A 195 -22.18 16.26 28.48
CA CYS A 195 -21.07 16.68 29.36
C CYS A 195 -21.13 18.18 29.72
N MET A 196 -21.49 19.01 28.75
CA MET A 196 -21.66 20.48 28.97
C MET A 196 -22.82 20.79 29.91
N SER A 197 -23.80 19.90 30.07
CA SER A 197 -24.93 20.03 31.00
C SER A 197 -24.63 19.50 32.42
N CYS A 198 -23.52 18.76 32.62
CA CYS A 198 -23.13 18.25 33.92
C CYS A 198 -22.66 19.36 34.86
N SER A 199 -22.96 19.21 36.16
CA SER A 199 -22.48 20.14 37.17
C SER A 199 -20.94 20.04 37.36
N LEU A 200 -20.30 21.14 37.68
CA LEU A 200 -18.86 21.16 37.97
C LEU A 200 -18.50 20.27 39.18
N THR A 201 -19.38 20.16 40.14
CA THR A 201 -19.21 19.29 41.32
C THR A 201 -19.21 17.82 40.98
N ASP A 202 -20.03 17.38 40.01
CA ASP A 202 -20.07 15.99 39.56
C ASP A 202 -18.77 15.65 38.79
N LEU A 203 -18.31 16.57 37.95
CA LEU A 203 -17.04 16.43 37.23
C LEU A 203 -15.85 16.36 38.18
N GLU A 204 -15.83 17.21 39.24
CA GLU A 204 -14.78 17.20 40.23
C GLU A 204 -14.73 15.88 41.06
N ASN A 205 -15.91 15.38 41.43
CA ASN A 205 -16.04 14.10 42.15
C ASN A 205 -15.59 12.92 41.26
N TYR A 206 -15.96 12.95 40.00
CA TYR A 206 -15.52 11.95 39.01
C TYR A 206 -13.99 11.98 38.83
N TRP A 207 -13.41 13.19 38.67
CA TRP A 207 -11.97 13.38 38.58
C TRP A 207 -11.23 12.83 39.80
N LYS A 208 -11.65 13.21 41.01
CA LYS A 208 -11.03 12.72 42.25
C LYS A 208 -11.03 11.20 42.34
N LYS A 209 -12.12 10.56 41.90
CA LYS A 209 -12.27 9.10 41.93
C LYS A 209 -11.42 8.36 40.89
N TYR A 210 -11.27 8.90 39.71
CA TYR A 210 -10.66 8.20 38.57
C TYR A 210 -9.39 8.87 38.04
N LYS A 211 -8.80 9.83 38.76
CA LYS A 211 -7.67 10.66 38.32
C LYS A 211 -6.55 9.86 37.65
N LEU A 212 -6.06 8.79 38.28
CA LEU A 212 -4.97 7.98 37.72
C LEU A 212 -5.35 7.34 36.40
N PHE A 213 -6.57 6.81 36.30
CA PHE A 213 -7.06 6.20 35.07
C PHE A 213 -7.20 7.24 33.95
N ILE A 214 -7.76 8.40 34.23
CA ILE A 214 -7.96 9.49 33.27
C ILE A 214 -6.61 10.00 32.76
N VAL A 215 -5.63 10.21 33.67
CA VAL A 215 -4.28 10.66 33.28
C VAL A 215 -3.62 9.64 32.35
N LEU A 216 -3.68 8.36 32.67
CA LEU A 216 -3.11 7.31 31.82
C LEU A 216 -3.85 7.17 30.50
N TYR A 217 -5.18 7.31 30.50
CA TYR A 217 -5.99 7.31 29.29
C TYR A 217 -5.61 8.46 28.35
N CYS A 218 -5.49 9.68 28.87
CA CYS A 218 -5.04 10.83 28.11
C CYS A 218 -3.59 10.66 27.60
N ALA A 219 -2.69 10.12 28.45
CA ALA A 219 -1.32 9.85 28.06
C ALA A 219 -1.23 8.87 26.88
N ILE A 220 -2.03 7.79 26.90
CA ILE A 220 -2.13 6.83 25.80
C ILE A 220 -2.64 7.51 24.53
N LEU A 221 -3.73 8.30 24.62
CA LEU A 221 -4.28 9.03 23.48
C LEU A 221 -3.26 9.96 22.85
N ILE A 222 -2.58 10.77 23.67
CA ILE A 222 -1.56 11.73 23.21
C ILE A 222 -0.39 10.98 22.56
N SER A 223 0.08 9.89 23.17
CA SER A 223 1.18 9.09 22.61
C SER A 223 0.83 8.57 21.21
N PHE A 224 -0.35 8.01 21.03
CA PHE A 224 -0.78 7.52 19.71
C PHE A 224 -1.04 8.65 18.71
N LEU A 225 -1.59 9.79 19.12
CA LEU A 225 -1.77 10.96 18.26
C LEU A 225 -0.41 11.51 17.78
N VAL A 226 0.55 11.66 18.70
CA VAL A 226 1.90 12.11 18.35
C VAL A 226 2.54 11.15 17.34
N LEU A 227 2.46 9.84 17.57
CA LEU A 227 3.00 8.85 16.65
C LEU A 227 2.27 8.86 15.30
N ALA A 228 0.94 9.00 15.29
CA ALA A 228 0.14 8.95 14.07
C ALA A 228 0.37 10.18 13.17
N LEU A 229 0.55 11.35 13.75
CA LEU A 229 0.68 12.63 13.04
C LEU A 229 2.12 12.99 12.66
N SER A 230 3.12 12.36 13.32
CA SER A 230 4.53 12.70 13.12
C SER A 230 5.15 12.00 11.91
N PRO A 231 6.22 12.56 11.32
CA PRO A 231 6.83 13.87 11.61
C PRO A 231 6.13 15.05 10.94
N THR A 232 5.21 14.81 10.00
CA THR A 232 4.56 15.87 9.21
C THR A 232 3.09 15.98 9.61
N VAL A 233 2.77 17.02 10.37
CA VAL A 233 1.39 17.29 10.81
C VAL A 233 0.67 18.09 9.72
N MET A 234 -0.41 17.51 9.18
CA MET A 234 -1.19 18.12 8.11
C MET A 234 -2.66 18.31 8.51
N PHE A 235 -3.28 19.34 7.95
CA PHE A 235 -4.72 19.53 7.94
C PHE A 235 -5.17 19.76 6.49
N GLY A 236 -5.97 18.84 5.97
CA GLY A 236 -6.26 18.82 4.55
C GLY A 236 -4.99 18.53 3.74
N ASP A 237 -4.72 19.36 2.75
CA ASP A 237 -3.52 19.35 1.89
C ASP A 237 -2.40 20.29 2.43
N HIS A 238 -2.65 21.02 3.53
CA HIS A 238 -1.69 21.96 4.09
C HIS A 238 -0.84 21.34 5.18
N ILE A 239 0.48 21.51 5.09
CA ILE A 239 1.42 21.17 6.16
C ILE A 239 1.36 22.28 7.21
N LEU A 240 0.95 21.92 8.44
CA LEU A 240 0.94 22.85 9.57
C LEU A 240 2.27 22.90 10.30
N VAL A 241 2.86 21.72 10.54
CA VAL A 241 4.12 21.59 11.29
C VAL A 241 4.92 20.43 10.71
N LYS A 242 6.21 20.64 10.52
CA LYS A 242 7.19 19.57 10.26
C LYS A 242 8.11 19.49 11.47
N ILE A 243 8.15 18.33 12.10
CA ILE A 243 8.94 18.08 13.32
C ILE A 243 10.24 17.40 12.91
N ASP A 244 11.36 18.08 13.08
CA ASP A 244 12.68 17.51 12.84
C ASP A 244 13.15 16.76 14.08
N TRP A 245 12.83 15.47 14.15
CA TRP A 245 13.29 14.61 15.23
C TRP A 245 14.80 14.34 15.10
N PRO A 246 15.51 14.16 16.23
CA PRO A 246 16.89 13.67 16.21
C PRO A 246 17.02 12.37 15.39
N GLU A 247 18.12 12.22 14.65
CA GLU A 247 18.37 11.10 13.73
C GLU A 247 18.09 9.70 14.33
N PRO A 248 18.49 9.38 15.60
CA PRO A 248 18.17 8.08 16.20
C PRO A 248 16.67 7.83 16.34
N ILE A 249 15.88 8.90 16.60
CA ILE A 249 14.42 8.81 16.71
C ILE A 249 13.82 8.65 15.32
N MET A 250 14.33 9.37 14.31
CA MET A 250 13.88 9.21 12.92
C MET A 250 14.11 7.80 12.39
N LYS A 251 15.28 7.21 12.65
CA LYS A 251 15.56 5.80 12.32
C LYS A 251 14.62 4.83 13.01
N LEU A 252 14.32 5.04 14.30
CA LEU A 252 13.36 4.21 15.03
C LEU A 252 11.93 4.35 14.48
N LEU A 253 11.49 5.58 14.20
CA LEU A 253 10.17 5.84 13.61
C LEU A 253 10.08 5.33 12.18
N GLY A 254 11.17 5.39 11.39
CA GLY A 254 11.27 4.89 10.03
C GLY A 254 10.98 3.38 9.90
N ILE A 255 11.20 2.59 10.97
CA ILE A 255 10.76 1.19 11.01
C ILE A 255 9.24 1.09 10.76
N PHE A 256 8.48 2.10 11.20
CA PHE A 256 7.03 2.19 11.08
C PHE A 256 6.63 3.34 10.13
N ARG A 257 7.10 3.28 8.87
CA ARG A 257 6.88 4.34 7.85
C ARG A 257 5.42 4.81 7.74
N SER A 258 4.46 3.89 7.87
CA SER A 258 3.02 4.18 7.84
C SER A 258 2.54 4.53 9.25
N SER A 259 3.02 5.66 9.79
CA SER A 259 2.70 6.12 11.13
C SER A 259 1.21 6.39 11.33
N GLY A 260 0.47 6.71 10.27
CA GLY A 260 -0.98 6.90 10.29
C GLY A 260 -1.76 5.76 10.92
N ARG A 261 -1.24 4.53 10.89
CA ARG A 261 -1.86 3.36 11.53
C ARG A 261 -1.97 3.46 13.06
N PHE A 262 -1.17 4.30 13.70
CA PHE A 262 -1.28 4.56 15.14
C PHE A 262 -2.53 5.37 15.51
N ILE A 263 -3.33 5.83 14.54
CA ILE A 263 -4.63 6.47 14.79
C ILE A 263 -5.70 5.47 15.25
N TRP A 264 -5.60 4.17 14.89
CA TRP A 264 -6.63 3.18 15.20
C TRP A 264 -6.87 2.98 16.70
N PRO A 265 -5.84 2.86 17.57
CA PRO A 265 -6.08 2.84 19.01
C PRO A 265 -6.82 4.07 19.52
N VAL A 266 -6.55 5.26 18.96
CA VAL A 266 -7.27 6.50 19.31
C VAL A 266 -8.75 6.37 18.97
N CYS A 267 -9.07 5.90 17.77
CA CYS A 267 -10.45 5.68 17.34
C CYS A 267 -11.17 4.68 18.26
N TYR A 268 -10.53 3.56 18.64
CA TYR A 268 -11.13 2.59 19.55
C TYR A 268 -11.32 3.15 20.96
N LEU A 269 -10.39 3.92 21.45
CA LEU A 269 -10.54 4.60 22.74
C LEU A 269 -11.71 5.59 22.69
N ILE A 270 -11.85 6.37 21.62
CA ILE A 270 -13.01 7.25 21.39
C ILE A 270 -14.31 6.43 21.41
N PHE A 271 -14.40 5.30 20.71
CA PHE A 271 -15.57 4.44 20.71
C PHE A 271 -15.91 3.95 22.12
N ILE A 272 -14.93 3.41 22.84
CA ILE A 272 -15.08 2.91 24.20
C ILE A 272 -15.53 4.02 25.14
N GLY A 273 -14.88 5.19 25.07
CA GLY A 273 -15.21 6.34 25.89
C GLY A 273 -16.66 6.81 25.68
N ASN A 274 -17.12 6.87 24.43
CA ASN A 274 -18.49 7.25 24.09
C ASN A 274 -19.53 6.25 24.61
N ILE A 275 -19.31 4.96 24.41
CA ILE A 275 -20.23 3.92 24.87
C ILE A 275 -20.22 3.84 26.41
N TYR A 276 -19.04 3.95 27.04
CA TYR A 276 -18.93 4.03 28.50
C TYR A 276 -19.73 5.21 29.05
N PHE A 277 -19.49 6.40 28.50
CA PHE A 277 -20.10 7.63 28.98
C PHE A 277 -21.61 7.56 28.93
N ILE A 278 -22.17 7.13 27.80
CA ILE A 278 -23.58 7.00 27.61
C ILE A 278 -24.21 5.89 28.48
N SER A 279 -23.45 4.79 28.76
CA SER A 279 -23.93 3.69 29.62
C SER A 279 -24.01 4.06 31.12
N LYS A 280 -23.24 5.08 31.54
CA LYS A 280 -23.17 5.53 32.96
C LYS A 280 -24.09 6.71 33.27
N ASN A 281 -24.58 7.39 32.26
CA ASN A 281 -25.48 8.51 32.44
C ASN A 281 -26.81 8.02 33.01
N LYS A 282 -27.28 8.64 34.09
CA LYS A 282 -28.59 8.40 34.67
C LYS A 282 -29.65 9.10 33.82
N TRP A 283 -29.88 8.58 32.64
CA TRP A 283 -31.10 8.96 31.92
C TRP A 283 -32.30 8.41 32.70
N GLU A 284 -33.27 9.23 32.98
CA GLU A 284 -34.47 8.84 33.72
C GLU A 284 -35.20 7.64 33.09
N ASN A 285 -34.85 7.28 31.87
CA ASN A 285 -35.40 6.17 31.14
C ASN A 285 -34.31 5.42 30.35
N ASN A 286 -33.95 4.21 30.80
CA ASN A 286 -33.00 3.33 30.09
C ASN A 286 -33.38 3.08 28.61
N ARG A 287 -34.66 3.23 28.25
CA ARG A 287 -35.16 3.07 26.87
C ARG A 287 -34.76 4.22 25.94
N ALA A 288 -34.62 5.44 26.45
CA ALA A 288 -34.18 6.59 25.62
C ALA A 288 -32.74 6.40 25.12
N PHE A 289 -31.88 5.92 25.99
CA PHE A 289 -30.51 5.61 25.65
C PHE A 289 -30.37 4.54 24.55
N LEU A 290 -31.11 3.44 24.69
CA LEU A 290 -31.13 2.37 23.69
C LEU A 290 -31.58 2.89 22.32
N LYS A 291 -32.62 3.78 22.30
CA LYS A 291 -33.09 4.41 21.05
C LYS A 291 -32.01 5.27 20.39
N ILE A 292 -31.25 6.04 21.16
CA ILE A 292 -30.15 6.85 20.65
C ILE A 292 -29.06 5.95 20.03
N LEU A 293 -28.71 4.88 20.74
CA LEU A 293 -27.68 3.95 20.25
C LEU A 293 -28.10 3.25 18.95
N ILE A 294 -29.36 2.80 18.88
CA ILE A 294 -29.95 2.21 17.67
C ILE A 294 -29.96 3.24 16.53
N PHE A 295 -30.43 4.46 16.81
CA PHE A 295 -30.47 5.53 15.80
C PHE A 295 -29.07 5.83 15.23
N CYS A 296 -28.08 6.03 16.09
CA CYS A 296 -26.69 6.25 15.67
C CYS A 296 -26.14 5.05 14.89
N LEU A 297 -26.46 3.81 15.27
CA LEU A 297 -26.02 2.62 14.55
C LEU A 297 -26.66 2.51 13.16
N VAL A 298 -27.96 2.83 13.03
CA VAL A 298 -28.64 2.87 11.73
C VAL A 298 -27.99 3.92 10.82
N ILE A 299 -27.72 5.12 11.35
CA ILE A 299 -27.00 6.15 10.59
C ILE A 299 -25.62 5.67 10.16
N GLN A 300 -24.86 5.00 11.05
CA GLN A 300 -23.56 4.41 10.72
C GLN A 300 -23.65 3.43 9.54
N LEU A 301 -24.64 2.54 9.56
CA LEU A 301 -24.85 1.55 8.50
C LEU A 301 -25.24 2.21 7.17
N VAL A 302 -26.15 3.19 7.21
CA VAL A 302 -26.58 3.92 6.00
C VAL A 302 -25.43 4.76 5.45
N ASP A 303 -24.64 5.37 6.31
CA ASP A 303 -23.48 6.17 5.94
C ASP A 303 -22.42 5.32 5.20
N LEU A 304 -22.10 4.14 5.74
CA LEU A 304 -21.09 3.25 5.18
C LEU A 304 -21.61 2.34 4.05
N SER A 305 -22.90 2.39 3.74
CA SER A 305 -23.53 1.48 2.77
C SER A 305 -22.88 1.51 1.37
N PRO A 306 -22.45 2.67 0.79
CA PRO A 306 -21.83 2.67 -0.52
C PRO A 306 -20.55 1.84 -0.55
N TYR A 307 -19.71 2.02 0.46
CA TYR A 307 -18.45 1.28 0.57
C TYR A 307 -18.67 -0.22 0.77
N ILE A 308 -19.61 -0.59 1.66
CA ILE A 308 -19.95 -2.00 1.92
C ILE A 308 -20.49 -2.67 0.64
N LEU A 309 -21.37 -1.99 -0.10
CA LEU A 309 -21.93 -2.50 -1.35
C LEU A 309 -20.88 -2.65 -2.44
N GLN A 310 -20.00 -1.65 -2.61
CA GLN A 310 -18.90 -1.71 -3.55
C GLN A 310 -17.98 -2.91 -3.24
N ARG A 311 -17.60 -3.11 -1.97
CA ARG A 311 -16.76 -4.25 -1.56
C ARG A 311 -17.48 -5.58 -1.76
N LYS A 312 -18.77 -5.66 -1.47
CA LYS A 312 -19.57 -6.85 -1.77
C LYS A 312 -19.55 -7.18 -3.27
N GLN A 313 -19.72 -6.18 -4.13
CA GLN A 313 -19.66 -6.38 -5.59
C GLN A 313 -18.28 -6.87 -6.02
N THR A 314 -17.19 -6.25 -5.54
CA THR A 314 -15.82 -6.66 -5.84
C THR A 314 -15.55 -8.12 -5.44
N VAL A 315 -15.99 -8.53 -4.25
CA VAL A 315 -15.74 -9.90 -3.74
C VAL A 315 -16.67 -10.95 -4.39
N SER A 316 -17.88 -10.53 -4.78
CA SER A 316 -18.88 -11.44 -5.37
C SER A 316 -18.78 -11.56 -6.89
N SER A 317 -18.02 -10.69 -7.56
CA SER A 317 -17.81 -10.80 -8.99
C SER A 317 -16.93 -12.02 -9.28
N PRO A 318 -17.25 -12.82 -10.32
CA PRO A 318 -16.34 -13.87 -10.79
C PRO A 318 -14.96 -13.35 -11.17
N GLN A 319 -14.87 -12.08 -11.52
CA GLN A 319 -13.68 -11.27 -11.80
C GLN A 319 -12.95 -10.77 -10.53
N GLY A 320 -13.40 -11.11 -9.34
CA GLY A 320 -12.69 -10.82 -8.09
C GLY A 320 -11.39 -11.62 -7.91
N LEU A 321 -11.18 -12.58 -8.78
CA LEU A 321 -9.87 -13.09 -9.20
C LEU A 321 -9.56 -12.25 -10.43
N SER A 322 -8.60 -11.33 -10.37
CA SER A 322 -8.17 -10.43 -11.45
C SER A 322 -8.46 -11.00 -12.84
N ASP A 323 -9.00 -10.18 -13.74
CA ASP A 323 -9.11 -10.57 -15.15
C ASP A 323 -7.78 -11.21 -15.54
N ASN A 324 -7.87 -12.47 -16.00
CA ASN A 324 -6.66 -13.20 -16.32
C ASN A 324 -6.03 -12.53 -17.53
N LYS A 325 -5.04 -11.69 -17.31
CA LYS A 325 -4.33 -10.97 -18.37
C LYS A 325 -3.41 -11.89 -19.17
N LEU A 326 -3.17 -13.11 -18.66
CA LEU A 326 -2.26 -14.06 -19.28
C LEU A 326 -3.02 -15.11 -20.08
N THR A 327 -2.52 -15.41 -21.26
CA THR A 327 -2.98 -16.53 -22.10
C THR A 327 -2.46 -17.84 -21.48
N ILE A 328 -3.26 -18.45 -20.58
CA ILE A 328 -2.86 -19.57 -19.72
C ILE A 328 -2.20 -20.70 -20.51
N ASP A 329 -2.73 -21.06 -21.68
CA ASP A 329 -2.19 -22.17 -22.47
C ASP A 329 -0.79 -21.85 -23.03
N ALA A 330 -0.55 -20.60 -23.48
CA ALA A 330 0.77 -20.17 -23.92
C ALA A 330 1.78 -20.22 -22.75
N TRP A 331 1.38 -19.73 -21.57
CA TRP A 331 2.23 -19.77 -20.37
C TRP A 331 2.49 -21.17 -19.87
N ASN A 332 1.52 -22.09 -19.96
CA ASN A 332 1.74 -23.50 -19.60
C ASN A 332 2.80 -24.15 -20.50
N ILE A 333 2.76 -23.91 -21.82
CA ILE A 333 3.79 -24.38 -22.76
C ILE A 333 5.14 -23.73 -22.47
N LEU A 334 5.16 -22.42 -22.22
CA LEU A 334 6.38 -21.68 -21.88
C LEU A 334 7.06 -22.23 -20.63
N LEU A 335 6.27 -22.56 -19.60
CA LEU A 335 6.76 -22.98 -18.29
C LEU A 335 7.01 -24.48 -18.18
N GLU A 336 6.64 -25.26 -19.20
CA GLU A 336 6.87 -26.70 -19.20
C GLU A 336 8.37 -27.02 -19.09
N ASN A 337 8.70 -27.88 -18.12
CA ASN A 337 10.09 -28.29 -17.80
C ASN A 337 11.02 -27.14 -17.38
N LYS A 338 10.46 -25.98 -16.98
CA LYS A 338 11.26 -24.87 -16.46
C LYS A 338 11.45 -24.99 -14.95
N LYS A 339 12.60 -24.51 -14.48
CA LYS A 339 12.97 -24.52 -13.05
C LYS A 339 13.00 -23.14 -12.43
N LYS A 340 13.26 -22.12 -13.25
CA LYS A 340 13.45 -20.77 -12.72
C LYS A 340 13.02 -19.69 -13.69
N ILE A 341 12.49 -18.60 -13.13
CA ILE A 341 12.23 -17.33 -13.84
C ILE A 341 13.21 -16.29 -13.30
N ILE A 342 13.85 -15.58 -14.21
CA ILE A 342 14.78 -14.48 -13.92
C ILE A 342 14.21 -13.18 -14.43
N PHE A 343 13.95 -12.24 -13.54
CA PHE A 343 13.52 -10.89 -13.88
C PHE A 343 14.74 -9.98 -14.02
N LYS A 344 14.79 -9.20 -15.10
CA LYS A 344 15.77 -8.16 -15.34
C LYS A 344 15.08 -6.88 -15.87
N PRO A 345 15.24 -5.74 -15.17
CA PRO A 345 15.84 -5.62 -13.83
C PRO A 345 14.98 -6.35 -12.78
N TRP A 346 15.60 -6.78 -11.68
CA TRP A 346 14.86 -7.55 -10.65
C TRP A 346 13.69 -6.78 -10.03
N ASP A 347 13.73 -5.45 -10.04
CA ASP A 347 12.69 -4.57 -9.45
C ASP A 347 11.53 -4.28 -10.42
N MET A 348 11.62 -4.71 -11.69
CA MET A 348 10.49 -4.64 -12.63
C MET A 348 9.21 -5.31 -12.09
N VAL A 349 9.35 -6.23 -11.14
CA VAL A 349 8.20 -6.90 -10.49
C VAL A 349 7.25 -5.93 -9.78
N TYR A 350 7.67 -4.70 -9.49
CA TYR A 350 6.81 -3.66 -8.91
C TYR A 350 5.94 -2.96 -9.93
N ASP A 351 6.39 -2.87 -11.18
CA ASP A 351 5.67 -2.23 -12.29
C ASP A 351 4.62 -3.18 -12.90
N VAL A 352 4.94 -4.47 -12.95
CA VAL A 352 4.08 -5.54 -13.52
C VAL A 352 3.53 -6.47 -12.44
N SER A 353 3.17 -5.92 -11.28
CA SER A 353 2.82 -6.72 -10.10
C SER A 353 1.61 -7.64 -10.30
N GLU A 354 0.62 -7.27 -11.11
CA GLU A 354 -0.55 -8.12 -11.38
C GLU A 354 -0.15 -9.36 -12.18
N GLU A 355 0.63 -9.18 -13.24
CA GLU A 355 1.14 -10.24 -14.10
C GLU A 355 2.08 -11.17 -13.31
N VAL A 356 2.97 -10.62 -12.48
CA VAL A 356 3.86 -11.39 -11.61
C VAL A 356 3.10 -12.27 -10.64
N PHE A 357 1.99 -11.79 -10.05
CA PHE A 357 1.14 -12.62 -9.19
C PHE A 357 0.45 -13.75 -9.96
N GLN A 358 0.01 -13.49 -11.20
CA GLN A 358 -0.60 -14.51 -12.06
C GLN A 358 0.43 -15.56 -12.49
N ILE A 359 1.64 -15.15 -12.90
CA ILE A 359 2.77 -16.05 -13.17
C ILE A 359 3.11 -16.88 -11.92
N GLY A 360 3.18 -16.24 -10.76
CA GLY A 360 3.44 -16.92 -9.49
C GLY A 360 2.42 -18.01 -9.17
N ARG A 361 1.15 -17.81 -9.51
CA ARG A 361 0.10 -18.81 -9.36
C ARG A 361 0.29 -20.00 -10.31
N LEU A 362 0.60 -19.74 -11.60
CA LEU A 362 0.84 -20.78 -12.60
C LEU A 362 2.09 -21.62 -12.28
N THR A 363 3.08 -21.02 -11.63
CA THR A 363 4.37 -21.68 -11.31
C THR A 363 4.36 -22.42 -9.98
N TYR A 364 3.38 -22.15 -9.11
CA TYR A 364 3.31 -22.73 -7.77
C TYR A 364 3.27 -24.28 -7.81
N ASP A 365 2.40 -24.84 -8.63
CA ASP A 365 2.25 -26.31 -8.74
C ASP A 365 3.46 -26.96 -9.43
N ASN A 366 4.24 -26.21 -10.20
CA ASN A 366 5.41 -26.70 -10.94
C ASN A 366 6.73 -26.48 -10.18
N ASN A 367 6.68 -25.94 -8.96
CA ASN A 367 7.85 -25.65 -8.12
C ASN A 367 8.94 -24.81 -8.82
N ILE A 368 8.54 -23.82 -9.64
CA ILE A 368 9.43 -22.91 -10.36
C ILE A 368 9.86 -21.79 -9.42
N GLN A 369 11.16 -21.54 -9.35
CA GLN A 369 11.76 -20.51 -8.50
C GLN A 369 11.85 -19.16 -9.23
N PHE A 370 11.90 -18.06 -8.44
CA PHE A 370 12.15 -16.70 -8.92
C PHE A 370 13.44 -16.13 -8.33
N ASN A 371 14.13 -15.25 -9.07
CA ASN A 371 15.21 -14.44 -8.51
C ASN A 371 14.65 -13.24 -7.73
N SER A 372 13.46 -12.76 -8.08
CA SER A 372 12.77 -11.65 -7.43
C SER A 372 11.27 -11.90 -7.34
N PHE A 373 10.61 -11.23 -6.43
CA PHE A 373 9.16 -11.17 -6.30
C PHE A 373 8.76 -9.87 -5.62
N TYR A 374 7.45 -9.60 -5.49
CA TYR A 374 6.96 -8.41 -4.80
C TYR A 374 7.30 -8.44 -3.30
N ILE A 375 8.42 -7.87 -2.93
CA ILE A 375 8.97 -7.85 -1.56
C ILE A 375 8.95 -6.41 -1.04
N SER A 376 8.32 -6.17 0.12
CA SER A 376 8.17 -4.81 0.66
C SER A 376 9.49 -4.14 1.09
N ARG A 377 10.53 -4.93 1.34
CA ARG A 377 11.87 -4.45 1.75
C ARG A 377 12.94 -5.40 1.22
N PRO A 378 13.28 -5.31 -0.07
CA PRO A 378 14.31 -6.14 -0.65
C PRO A 378 15.69 -5.71 -0.13
N ASN A 379 16.59 -6.67 0.03
CA ASN A 379 18.01 -6.38 0.16
C ASN A 379 18.59 -6.17 -1.25
N LYS A 380 18.78 -4.91 -1.65
CA LYS A 380 19.22 -4.55 -3.00
C LYS A 380 20.52 -5.25 -3.38
N ASP A 381 21.53 -5.24 -2.52
CA ASP A 381 22.83 -5.87 -2.82
C ASP A 381 22.70 -7.37 -3.14
N VAL A 382 21.78 -8.06 -2.44
CA VAL A 382 21.51 -9.50 -2.69
C VAL A 382 20.76 -9.67 -4.01
N MET A 383 19.80 -8.79 -4.30
CA MET A 383 19.00 -8.86 -5.53
C MET A 383 19.87 -8.57 -6.76
N ASP A 384 20.68 -7.50 -6.71
CA ASP A 384 21.64 -7.14 -7.75
C ASP A 384 22.65 -8.25 -8.00
N PHE A 385 23.20 -8.85 -6.93
CA PHE A 385 24.11 -9.98 -7.06
C PHE A 385 23.46 -11.20 -7.72
N GLN A 386 22.19 -11.50 -7.38
CA GLN A 386 21.48 -12.61 -7.99
C GLN A 386 21.19 -12.34 -9.47
N GLU A 387 20.78 -11.13 -9.82
CA GLU A 387 20.58 -10.74 -11.20
C GLU A 387 21.85 -10.91 -12.02
N LEU A 388 22.96 -10.31 -11.59
CA LEU A 388 24.26 -10.44 -12.24
C LEU A 388 24.69 -11.90 -12.41
N LYS A 389 24.49 -12.73 -11.40
CA LYS A 389 24.82 -14.16 -11.43
C LYS A 389 24.12 -14.91 -12.55
N TYR A 390 22.85 -14.59 -12.82
CA TYR A 390 22.05 -15.30 -13.81
C TYR A 390 22.06 -14.65 -15.19
N MET A 391 22.47 -13.38 -15.28
CA MET A 391 22.53 -12.63 -16.54
C MET A 391 23.91 -12.58 -17.17
N SER A 392 24.95 -13.18 -16.54
CA SER A 392 26.28 -13.25 -17.16
C SER A 392 26.26 -14.09 -18.45
N ASN A 393 26.84 -13.55 -19.53
CA ASN A 393 26.75 -14.05 -20.91
C ASN A 393 27.19 -15.52 -21.15
N SER A 394 27.79 -16.19 -20.17
CA SER A 394 28.24 -17.57 -20.30
C SER A 394 27.25 -18.63 -19.74
N ASN A 395 26.15 -18.22 -19.07
CA ASN A 395 25.38 -19.12 -18.20
C ASN A 395 23.88 -19.15 -18.46
N PHE A 396 23.42 -18.84 -19.69
CA PHE A 396 21.99 -18.99 -19.99
C PHE A 396 21.60 -20.47 -20.04
N GLU A 397 20.67 -20.85 -19.15
CA GLU A 397 20.23 -22.23 -19.00
C GLU A 397 18.93 -22.50 -19.78
N LYS A 398 18.79 -23.71 -20.32
CA LYS A 398 17.63 -24.12 -21.15
C LYS A 398 16.34 -24.22 -20.35
N ASP A 399 16.47 -24.51 -19.06
CA ASP A 399 15.37 -24.68 -18.11
C ASP A 399 15.04 -23.40 -17.33
N PHE A 400 15.58 -22.25 -17.78
CA PHE A 400 15.21 -20.94 -17.25
C PHE A 400 14.36 -20.14 -18.26
N VAL A 401 13.56 -19.21 -17.71
CA VAL A 401 12.83 -18.19 -18.45
C VAL A 401 13.37 -16.84 -17.99
N TYR A 402 13.77 -16.00 -18.92
CA TYR A 402 14.26 -14.65 -18.63
C TYR A 402 13.17 -13.65 -19.00
N ILE A 403 12.73 -12.82 -18.06
CA ILE A 403 11.72 -11.79 -18.27
C ILE A 403 12.40 -10.42 -18.15
N PHE A 404 12.22 -9.59 -19.16
CA PHE A 404 12.85 -8.28 -19.27
C PHE A 404 11.83 -7.17 -19.04
N GLY A 405 12.23 -6.10 -18.36
CA GLY A 405 11.41 -4.94 -18.07
C GLY A 405 11.02 -4.13 -19.30
N GLY A 406 11.84 -4.19 -20.33
CA GLY A 406 11.63 -3.51 -21.59
C GLY A 406 12.63 -3.93 -22.66
N ILE A 407 12.46 -3.37 -23.84
CA ILE A 407 13.36 -3.64 -24.99
C ILE A 407 14.76 -3.05 -24.75
N ASP A 408 14.84 -1.95 -24.04
CA ASP A 408 16.08 -1.30 -23.61
C ASP A 408 17.03 -2.25 -22.88
N GLU A 409 16.48 -3.18 -22.10
CA GLU A 409 17.25 -4.19 -21.37
C GLU A 409 17.98 -5.21 -22.28
N ILE A 410 17.61 -5.28 -23.56
CA ILE A 410 18.18 -6.23 -24.51
C ILE A 410 18.83 -5.57 -25.74
N LEU A 411 18.60 -4.27 -25.99
CA LEU A 411 19.11 -3.56 -27.17
C LEU A 411 20.65 -3.53 -27.23
N ASP A 412 21.28 -3.36 -26.08
CA ASP A 412 22.72 -3.18 -25.95
C ASP A 412 23.47 -4.47 -25.55
N GLU A 413 22.70 -5.48 -25.18
CA GLU A 413 23.23 -6.74 -24.69
C GLU A 413 23.08 -7.83 -25.76
N ASN A 414 24.18 -8.40 -26.17
CA ASN A 414 24.17 -9.49 -27.16
C ASN A 414 23.96 -10.84 -26.46
N TYR A 415 22.83 -11.00 -25.78
CA TYR A 415 22.47 -12.26 -25.14
C TYR A 415 22.14 -13.33 -26.16
N ASP A 416 22.70 -14.53 -26.01
CA ASP A 416 22.41 -15.70 -26.86
C ASP A 416 21.05 -16.32 -26.42
N LEU A 417 19.97 -15.57 -26.68
CA LEU A 417 18.58 -15.92 -26.33
C LEU A 417 17.64 -15.71 -27.54
N ASN A 418 16.59 -16.53 -27.59
CA ASN A 418 15.44 -16.29 -28.47
C ASN A 418 14.42 -15.45 -27.75
N TYR A 419 13.98 -14.34 -28.33
CA TYR A 419 13.09 -13.39 -27.69
C TYR A 419 11.66 -13.53 -28.20
N TYR A 420 10.73 -13.33 -27.26
CA TYR A 420 9.29 -13.36 -27.51
C TYR A 420 8.59 -12.26 -26.73
N PHE A 421 7.52 -11.68 -27.28
CA PHE A 421 6.48 -11.07 -26.49
C PHE A 421 5.40 -12.12 -26.23
N VAL A 422 5.07 -12.36 -24.99
CA VAL A 422 3.96 -13.22 -24.56
C VAL A 422 3.06 -12.37 -23.67
N ASP A 423 1.85 -12.08 -24.12
CA ASP A 423 0.91 -11.16 -23.44
C ASP A 423 1.57 -9.79 -23.11
N ASN A 424 2.33 -9.23 -24.04
CA ASN A 424 3.11 -7.99 -23.92
C ASN A 424 4.28 -8.05 -22.90
N ILE A 425 4.62 -9.21 -22.38
CA ILE A 425 5.78 -9.41 -21.53
C ILE A 425 6.95 -9.89 -22.39
N LEU A 426 8.07 -9.18 -22.32
CA LEU A 426 9.28 -9.54 -23.05
C LEU A 426 10.02 -10.70 -22.38
N ILE A 427 10.19 -11.79 -23.12
CA ILE A 427 10.74 -13.05 -22.63
C ILE A 427 11.93 -13.47 -23.49
N GLY A 428 13.00 -13.93 -22.84
CA GLY A 428 14.13 -14.58 -23.46
C GLY A 428 14.23 -16.06 -23.09
N LEU A 429 14.49 -16.92 -24.08
CA LEU A 429 14.66 -18.35 -23.93
C LEU A 429 15.94 -18.82 -24.60
N LYS A 430 16.71 -19.70 -23.96
CA LYS A 430 17.91 -20.29 -24.57
C LYS A 430 17.55 -21.15 -25.80
N ASN A 431 16.45 -21.88 -25.73
CA ASN A 431 15.96 -22.70 -26.85
C ASN A 431 14.66 -22.12 -27.37
N ASP A 432 14.48 -22.24 -28.69
CA ASP A 432 13.21 -21.91 -29.36
C ASP A 432 12.11 -22.88 -28.96
N ILE A 433 10.88 -22.36 -28.75
CA ILE A 433 9.68 -23.16 -28.49
C ILE A 433 8.68 -22.87 -29.63
N ILE A 434 8.71 -23.71 -30.65
CA ILE A 434 7.91 -23.56 -31.90
C ILE A 434 6.40 -23.48 -31.59
N ALA A 435 5.91 -24.26 -30.61
CA ALA A 435 4.49 -24.30 -30.23
C ALA A 435 3.96 -22.95 -29.69
N LEU A 436 4.83 -22.03 -29.29
CA LEU A 436 4.43 -20.70 -28.88
C LEU A 436 3.91 -19.85 -30.06
N ASN A 437 4.37 -20.11 -31.28
CA ASN A 437 3.97 -19.34 -32.46
C ASN A 437 2.49 -19.58 -32.88
N ASP A 438 1.82 -20.56 -32.30
CA ASP A 438 0.41 -20.85 -32.57
C ASP A 438 -0.56 -19.90 -31.85
N PHE A 439 -0.06 -19.09 -30.91
CA PHE A 439 -0.88 -18.16 -30.12
C PHE A 439 -0.83 -16.74 -30.69
N ALA A 440 -2.00 -16.13 -30.83
CA ALA A 440 -2.11 -14.74 -31.32
C ALA A 440 -1.50 -13.69 -30.36
N THR A 441 -1.38 -14.03 -29.08
CA THR A 441 -0.76 -13.20 -28.03
C THR A 441 0.76 -13.39 -27.92
N VAL A 442 1.33 -14.23 -28.78
CA VAL A 442 2.77 -14.50 -28.79
C VAL A 442 3.38 -13.96 -30.08
N GLN A 443 4.43 -13.19 -29.97
CA GLN A 443 5.21 -12.68 -31.09
C GLN A 443 6.68 -13.01 -30.89
N LYS A 444 7.25 -13.84 -31.78
CA LYS A 444 8.70 -14.06 -31.80
C LYS A 444 9.40 -12.82 -32.33
N ILE A 445 10.46 -12.39 -31.65
CA ILE A 445 11.28 -11.24 -32.05
C ILE A 445 12.51 -11.76 -32.79
N ASP A 446 12.79 -11.19 -33.95
CA ASP A 446 14.03 -11.40 -34.66
C ASP A 446 15.02 -10.33 -34.20
N SER A 447 15.97 -10.69 -33.33
CA SER A 447 16.97 -9.77 -32.76
C SER A 447 17.91 -9.15 -33.81
N THR A 448 17.87 -9.66 -35.04
CA THR A 448 18.63 -9.09 -36.18
C THR A 448 17.86 -7.98 -36.90
N LYS A 449 16.58 -7.75 -36.54
CA LYS A 449 15.69 -6.73 -37.12
C LYS A 449 15.34 -5.65 -36.08
N PRO A 450 14.87 -4.48 -36.54
CA PRO A 450 14.38 -3.43 -35.65
C PRO A 450 13.29 -3.93 -34.71
N PHE A 451 13.34 -3.50 -33.45
CA PHE A 451 12.32 -3.85 -32.46
C PHE A 451 11.02 -3.10 -32.72
N LEU A 452 9.91 -3.85 -32.79
CA LEU A 452 8.57 -3.29 -32.94
C LEU A 452 8.01 -2.87 -31.57
N ILE A 453 7.72 -1.60 -31.43
CA ILE A 453 7.08 -1.03 -30.23
C ILE A 453 5.64 -0.71 -30.59
N LYS A 454 4.67 -1.39 -29.98
CA LYS A 454 3.25 -1.05 -30.10
C LYS A 454 2.94 0.15 -29.21
N MET A 455 2.03 1.02 -29.65
CA MET A 455 1.66 2.20 -28.87
C MET A 455 0.96 1.85 -27.56
N SER A 456 0.34 0.69 -27.46
CA SER A 456 -0.25 0.17 -26.21
C SER A 456 0.80 -0.22 -25.15
N ASP A 457 2.05 -0.47 -25.56
CA ASP A 457 3.10 -1.03 -24.70
C ASP A 457 4.05 0.04 -24.16
N MET A 458 3.86 1.29 -24.57
CA MET A 458 4.75 2.38 -24.25
C MET A 458 4.28 3.15 -23.02
N LYS A 459 5.21 3.53 -22.15
CA LYS A 459 5.02 4.60 -21.16
C LYS A 459 4.93 5.95 -21.91
N LEU A 460 3.84 6.19 -22.61
CA LEU A 460 3.59 7.44 -23.32
C LEU A 460 2.85 8.40 -22.41
N TYR A 461 3.32 9.63 -22.36
CA TYR A 461 2.59 10.74 -21.78
C TYR A 461 1.98 11.58 -22.89
N TYR A 462 0.73 12.00 -22.71
CA TYR A 462 -0.03 12.77 -23.68
C TYR A 462 -0.98 13.71 -22.98
N ASN A 463 -1.38 14.75 -23.66
CA ASN A 463 -2.34 15.72 -23.14
C ASN A 463 -3.77 15.15 -23.13
N GLU A 464 -4.69 15.85 -22.45
CA GLU A 464 -6.06 15.40 -22.17
C GLU A 464 -6.89 15.00 -23.42
N ASN A 465 -6.54 15.50 -24.61
CA ASN A 465 -7.27 15.25 -25.83
C ASN A 465 -6.73 14.08 -26.68
N THR A 466 -5.48 13.66 -26.44
CA THR A 466 -4.88 12.51 -27.14
C THR A 466 -5.47 11.21 -26.62
N ARG A 467 -5.80 10.28 -27.49
CA ARG A 467 -6.51 9.04 -27.13
C ARG A 467 -5.75 7.80 -27.59
N ILE A 468 -5.70 6.79 -26.73
CA ILE A 468 -5.28 5.44 -27.09
C ILE A 468 -6.53 4.65 -27.50
N ASN A 469 -6.59 4.24 -28.76
CA ASN A 469 -7.62 3.35 -29.29
C ASN A 469 -7.03 1.95 -29.47
N LYS A 470 -7.24 1.06 -28.52
CA LYS A 470 -6.84 -0.37 -28.51
C LYS A 470 -5.40 -0.68 -28.94
N GLU A 471 -4.94 -0.24 -30.10
CA GLU A 471 -3.61 -0.53 -30.67
C GLU A 471 -2.89 0.71 -31.18
N ASN A 472 -3.57 1.84 -31.32
CA ASN A 472 -3.07 3.05 -31.99
C ASN A 472 -3.19 4.26 -31.06
N LEU A 473 -2.26 5.19 -31.20
CA LEU A 473 -2.31 6.48 -30.52
C LEU A 473 -2.82 7.56 -31.49
N GLU A 474 -3.88 8.25 -31.14
CA GLU A 474 -4.45 9.36 -31.89
C GLU A 474 -4.07 10.70 -31.25
N ILE A 475 -3.21 11.48 -31.91
CA ILE A 475 -2.76 12.81 -31.47
C ILE A 475 -3.66 13.85 -32.13
N MET A 476 -4.45 14.56 -31.33
CA MET A 476 -5.35 15.59 -31.83
C MET A 476 -4.59 16.84 -32.31
N PRO A 477 -5.20 17.72 -33.12
CA PRO A 477 -4.60 19.00 -33.47
C PRO A 477 -4.14 19.80 -32.24
N GLU A 478 -2.99 20.45 -32.36
CA GLU A 478 -2.34 21.24 -31.29
C GLU A 478 -1.98 20.42 -30.03
N ASP A 479 -1.91 19.09 -30.14
CA ASP A 479 -1.59 18.20 -29.04
C ASP A 479 -0.21 17.55 -29.19
N LEU A 480 0.32 17.03 -28.08
CA LEU A 480 1.69 16.51 -27.96
C LEU A 480 1.69 15.08 -27.42
N MET A 481 2.50 14.22 -28.06
CA MET A 481 2.92 12.93 -27.54
C MET A 481 4.40 12.97 -27.18
N TYR A 482 4.78 12.33 -26.09
CA TYR A 482 6.17 12.19 -25.66
C TYR A 482 6.42 10.88 -24.89
N GLY A 483 7.61 10.34 -24.98
CA GLY A 483 8.06 9.05 -24.48
C GLY A 483 8.82 8.28 -25.55
N PRO A 484 9.25 7.04 -25.30
CA PRO A 484 8.95 6.13 -24.20
C PRO A 484 9.89 6.22 -22.99
N TYR A 485 10.82 7.16 -22.91
CA TYR A 485 11.81 7.33 -21.82
C TYR A 485 12.78 6.17 -21.69
N TYR A 486 13.42 5.79 -22.80
CA TYR A 486 14.38 4.72 -22.79
C TYR A 486 15.77 5.19 -22.33
N ASP A 487 16.45 4.35 -21.57
CA ASP A 487 17.85 4.49 -21.26
C ASP A 487 18.65 3.88 -22.43
N LEU A 488 19.31 4.72 -23.21
CA LEU A 488 20.06 4.31 -24.38
C LEU A 488 21.57 4.58 -24.20
N ASN A 489 22.40 3.63 -24.60
CA ASN A 489 23.84 3.76 -24.56
C ASN A 489 24.39 4.64 -25.68
N GLN A 490 25.69 4.91 -25.66
CA GLN A 490 26.38 5.58 -26.75
C GLN A 490 26.22 4.79 -28.05
N GLY A 491 25.71 5.44 -29.12
CA GLY A 491 25.55 4.78 -30.40
C GLY A 491 24.71 5.57 -31.40
N LYS A 492 24.50 5.00 -32.58
CA LYS A 492 23.64 5.55 -33.64
C LYS A 492 22.34 4.80 -33.67
N TYR A 493 21.26 5.54 -33.64
CA TYR A 493 19.90 5.01 -33.57
C TYR A 493 19.05 5.46 -34.74
N LYS A 494 18.16 4.58 -35.18
CA LYS A 494 17.11 4.87 -36.16
C LYS A 494 15.76 4.54 -35.57
N VAL A 495 14.86 5.49 -35.60
CA VAL A 495 13.45 5.33 -35.21
C VAL A 495 12.60 5.45 -36.44
N GLU A 496 11.78 4.45 -36.70
CA GLU A 496 10.81 4.44 -37.80
C GLU A 496 9.40 4.43 -37.19
N VAL A 497 8.60 5.46 -37.47
CA VAL A 497 7.24 5.60 -36.99
C VAL A 497 6.31 5.31 -38.14
N PHE A 498 5.29 4.48 -37.91
CA PHE A 498 4.25 4.10 -38.87
C PHE A 498 2.89 4.59 -38.38
N GLY A 499 2.06 5.06 -39.30
CA GLY A 499 0.75 5.60 -38.97
C GLY A 499 0.06 6.31 -40.11
N LYS A 500 -0.74 7.34 -39.80
CA LYS A 500 -1.43 8.20 -40.78
C LYS A 500 -1.23 9.66 -40.42
N ASN A 501 -1.16 10.50 -41.47
CA ASN A 501 -0.96 11.95 -41.38
C ASN A 501 0.34 12.37 -40.65
N LEU A 502 1.35 11.50 -40.58
CA LEU A 502 2.59 11.71 -39.80
C LEU A 502 3.39 12.92 -40.28
N LYS A 503 3.23 13.34 -41.55
CA LYS A 503 3.87 14.56 -42.08
C LYS A 503 3.40 15.85 -41.42
N ASN A 504 2.25 15.83 -40.75
CA ASN A 504 1.67 16.99 -40.07
C ASN A 504 2.26 17.18 -38.66
N ALA A 505 3.12 16.26 -38.20
CA ALA A 505 3.80 16.39 -36.91
C ALA A 505 5.18 17.01 -37.08
N SER A 506 5.53 17.86 -36.14
CA SER A 506 6.93 18.16 -35.82
C SER A 506 7.47 17.13 -34.83
N TRP A 507 8.67 16.65 -35.11
CA TRP A 507 9.31 15.58 -34.35
C TRP A 507 10.53 16.13 -33.62
N ASN A 508 10.83 15.60 -32.43
CA ASN A 508 12.02 15.94 -31.68
C ASN A 508 12.51 14.75 -30.86
N ILE A 509 13.81 14.68 -30.61
CA ILE A 509 14.45 13.70 -29.73
C ILE A 509 15.10 14.46 -28.58
N SER A 510 14.78 14.09 -27.36
CA SER A 510 15.30 14.77 -26.17
C SER A 510 15.50 13.81 -24.99
N SER A 511 16.12 14.29 -23.92
CA SER A 511 16.16 13.63 -22.62
C SER A 511 15.36 14.44 -21.63
N TYR A 512 14.44 13.81 -20.91
CA TYR A 512 13.60 14.47 -19.91
C TYR A 512 14.44 14.99 -18.73
N ASN A 513 15.29 14.15 -18.15
CA ASN A 513 16.08 14.51 -16.97
C ASN A 513 17.18 15.55 -17.26
N LYS A 514 17.80 15.49 -18.42
CA LYS A 514 18.83 16.45 -18.82
C LYS A 514 18.25 17.72 -19.43
N ASN A 515 16.96 17.76 -19.74
CA ASN A 515 16.30 18.83 -20.50
C ASN A 515 17.11 19.24 -21.75
N GLN A 516 17.62 18.24 -22.46
CA GLN A 516 18.53 18.38 -23.59
C GLN A 516 17.90 17.83 -24.86
N ASN A 517 17.89 18.60 -25.94
CA ASN A 517 17.55 18.10 -27.26
C ASN A 517 18.79 17.54 -27.95
N PHE A 518 18.61 16.46 -28.70
CA PHE A 518 19.65 15.83 -29.49
C PHE A 518 19.54 16.23 -30.96
N ASP A 519 20.69 16.32 -31.64
CA ASP A 519 20.72 16.50 -33.07
C ASP A 519 20.20 15.23 -33.75
N TYR A 520 19.23 15.39 -34.65
CA TYR A 520 18.64 14.29 -35.39
C TYR A 520 18.48 14.66 -36.87
N LYS A 521 18.36 13.64 -37.69
CA LYS A 521 18.09 13.77 -39.12
C LYS A 521 16.85 12.97 -39.49
N ILE A 522 15.89 13.62 -40.13
CA ILE A 522 14.77 12.91 -40.75
C ILE A 522 15.25 12.37 -42.08
N SER A 523 15.41 11.06 -42.20
CA SER A 523 15.86 10.40 -43.43
C SER A 523 14.74 10.04 -44.38
N GLU A 524 13.50 9.92 -43.88
CA GLU A 524 12.27 9.70 -44.67
C GLU A 524 11.11 10.40 -43.98
N GLN A 525 10.28 11.11 -44.72
CA GLN A 525 9.06 11.75 -44.21
C GLN A 525 7.93 11.58 -45.23
N SER A 526 6.98 10.74 -44.90
CA SER A 526 5.78 10.51 -45.69
C SER A 526 4.50 10.62 -44.83
N ASN A 527 3.36 10.48 -45.45
CA ASN A 527 2.08 10.50 -44.73
C ASN A 527 1.93 9.31 -43.77
N ASN A 528 2.58 8.19 -44.11
CA ASN A 528 2.40 6.91 -43.41
C ASN A 528 3.67 6.41 -42.71
N LYS A 529 4.81 7.08 -42.88
CA LYS A 529 6.09 6.67 -42.31
C LYS A 529 7.01 7.87 -42.08
N ILE A 530 7.65 7.88 -40.95
CA ILE A 530 8.78 8.78 -40.65
C ILE A 530 9.96 7.96 -40.18
N SER A 531 11.16 8.30 -40.65
CA SER A 531 12.40 7.72 -40.20
C SER A 531 13.31 8.83 -39.65
N ILE A 532 13.70 8.69 -38.39
CA ILE A 532 14.52 9.64 -37.65
C ILE A 532 15.82 8.94 -37.26
N GLU A 533 16.94 9.55 -37.59
CA GLU A 533 18.29 9.05 -37.23
C GLU A 533 18.95 10.04 -36.27
N PHE A 534 19.53 9.53 -35.18
CA PHE A 534 20.26 10.34 -34.20
C PHE A 534 21.44 9.57 -33.63
N GLU A 535 22.39 10.30 -33.02
CA GLU A 535 23.58 9.73 -32.42
C GLU A 535 23.72 10.22 -30.98
N LEU A 536 23.92 9.28 -30.07
CA LEU A 536 24.23 9.54 -28.67
C LEU A 536 25.75 9.39 -28.47
N LYS A 537 26.40 10.43 -27.97
CA LYS A 537 27.86 10.45 -27.69
C LYS A 537 28.22 9.82 -26.36
N GLU A 538 27.26 9.62 -25.50
CA GLU A 538 27.36 8.99 -24.18
C GLU A 538 26.02 8.28 -23.85
N GLN A 539 26.02 7.49 -22.79
CA GLN A 539 24.76 6.93 -22.28
C GLN A 539 23.81 8.04 -21.82
N VAL A 540 22.58 7.97 -22.23
CA VAL A 540 21.54 8.93 -21.89
C VAL A 540 20.33 8.19 -21.34
N ASN A 541 19.92 8.57 -20.14
CA ASN A 541 18.71 8.08 -19.51
C ASN A 541 17.51 8.91 -19.99
N ASP A 542 16.33 8.30 -20.00
CA ASP A 542 15.05 8.94 -20.33
C ASP A 542 15.03 9.58 -21.74
N VAL A 543 15.53 8.90 -22.74
CA VAL A 543 15.38 9.35 -24.13
C VAL A 543 13.93 9.30 -24.54
N GLU A 544 13.41 10.44 -24.98
CA GLU A 544 12.02 10.60 -25.42
C GLU A 544 11.95 11.05 -26.88
N ILE A 545 10.97 10.53 -27.56
CA ILE A 545 10.57 10.92 -28.92
C ILE A 545 9.31 11.75 -28.76
N LYS A 546 9.37 12.99 -29.21
CA LYS A 546 8.23 13.92 -29.15
C LYS A 546 7.60 14.06 -30.52
N ALA A 547 6.26 14.07 -30.56
CA ALA A 547 5.51 14.40 -31.75
C ALA A 547 4.44 15.45 -31.39
N PHE A 548 4.52 16.61 -32.00
CA PHE A 548 3.52 17.67 -31.86
C PHE A 548 2.73 17.78 -33.16
N ASN A 549 1.40 17.73 -33.07
CA ASN A 549 0.54 17.83 -34.21
C ASN A 549 0.29 19.30 -34.63
N GLU A 550 0.93 19.74 -35.68
CA GLU A 550 0.80 21.08 -36.23
C GLU A 550 -0.34 21.20 -37.29
N GLY A 551 -1.00 20.08 -37.62
CA GLY A 551 -2.04 20.02 -38.63
C GLY A 551 -3.44 20.22 -38.07
N GLU A 552 -4.41 20.37 -38.98
CA GLU A 552 -5.85 20.49 -38.67
C GLU A 552 -6.53 19.12 -38.46
N GLN A 553 -5.87 18.03 -38.82
CA GLN A 553 -6.39 16.66 -38.71
C GLN A 553 -5.61 15.88 -37.65
N SER A 554 -6.27 14.92 -37.02
CA SER A 554 -5.59 14.02 -36.10
C SER A 554 -4.50 13.19 -36.79
N ILE A 555 -3.41 12.93 -36.06
CA ILE A 555 -2.32 12.04 -36.45
C ILE A 555 -2.57 10.70 -35.78
N LEU A 556 -2.47 9.62 -36.52
CA LEU A 556 -2.55 8.27 -35.99
C LEU A 556 -1.16 7.66 -35.99
N VAL A 557 -0.69 7.20 -34.83
CA VAL A 557 0.55 6.44 -34.71
C VAL A 557 0.20 4.99 -34.42
N ASP A 558 0.57 4.09 -35.31
CA ASP A 558 0.25 2.66 -35.24
C ASP A 558 1.35 1.92 -34.43
N CYS A 559 2.62 2.20 -34.75
CA CYS A 559 3.76 1.61 -34.07
C CYS A 559 5.06 2.42 -34.34
N MET A 560 6.06 2.15 -33.52
CA MET A 560 7.43 2.61 -33.75
C MET A 560 8.38 1.41 -33.82
N LEU A 561 9.42 1.51 -34.65
CA LEU A 561 10.54 0.59 -34.69
C LEU A 561 11.78 1.36 -34.25
N ILE A 562 12.49 0.85 -33.29
CA ILE A 562 13.80 1.38 -32.89
C ILE A 562 14.89 0.37 -33.23
N SER A 563 15.99 0.84 -33.79
CA SER A 563 17.16 0.02 -34.09
C SER A 563 18.45 0.79 -33.84
N MET A 564 19.45 0.10 -33.34
CA MET A 564 20.81 0.59 -33.27
C MET A 564 21.55 0.15 -34.54
N TYR A 565 22.30 1.05 -35.16
CA TYR A 565 23.11 0.71 -36.33
C TYR A 565 24.57 1.19 -36.16
N LYS A 566 25.49 0.47 -36.78
CA LYS A 566 26.93 0.73 -36.69
C LYS A 566 27.41 1.88 -37.59
#